data_ccf961fa53bbc20cbd77787318b62dc3
#
_entry.id   ccf961fa53bbc20cbd77787318b62dc3
#
_cell.length_a   1.000
_cell.length_b   1.000
_cell.length_c   1.000
_cell.angle_alpha   90.00
_cell.angle_beta   90.00
_cell.angle_gamma   90.00
#
_symmetry.space_group_name_H-M   'P 1'
#
loop_
_entity.id
_entity.type
_entity.pdbx_description
1 polymer ?
#
loop_
_entity_poly.entity_id
_entity_poly.type
_entity_poly.pdbx_seq_one_letter_code
_entity_poly.pdbx_strand_id
1 'polypeptide(L)'
;MQPENLFGPITQIGYLTDDIETTAAFWTQTSGIGPWTRMSGVSMATTMDGEPSTINIDVAITYKDDIQIELINPLCDSPSPYLANKRAGLWGLHHMQFTTKDINASMELAKSAGLELACTIKQGGGVYTYLRGHGVWFEMIQASEELEMFFGMIKSACDDWDGKELIRDIAL
;
A
#
# COMPACT_ATOMS: atom_id res chain seq x y z
N MET A 1 24.37 17.84 11.45
CA MET A 1 24.29 16.93 10.30
C MET A 1 22.80 16.71 10.08
N GLN A 2 22.23 17.11 8.95
CA GLN A 2 20.84 16.76 8.64
C GLN A 2 20.80 15.25 8.37
N PRO A 3 19.78 14.51 8.89
CA PRO A 3 19.64 13.10 8.54
C PRO A 3 19.53 12.96 7.03
N GLU A 4 20.30 12.05 6.46
CA GLU A 4 20.16 11.74 5.04
C GLU A 4 18.76 11.16 4.80
N ASN A 5 18.07 11.66 3.79
CA ASN A 5 16.78 11.11 3.36
C ASN A 5 17.06 9.84 2.56
N LEU A 6 17.01 8.68 3.21
CA LEU A 6 17.37 7.39 2.62
C LEU A 6 16.43 6.98 1.47
N PHE A 7 15.15 7.37 1.53
CA PHE A 7 14.12 6.79 0.66
C PHE A 7 13.34 7.81 -0.17
N GLY A 8 13.65 9.11 -0.05
CA GLY A 8 12.88 10.15 -0.72
C GLY A 8 11.55 10.47 -0.01
N PRO A 9 10.59 11.07 -0.72
CA PRO A 9 9.30 11.43 -0.14
C PRO A 9 8.43 10.20 0.11
N ILE A 10 7.52 10.31 1.08
CA ILE A 10 6.41 9.35 1.23
C ILE A 10 5.48 9.53 0.03
N THR A 11 5.20 8.44 -0.67
CA THR A 11 4.32 8.43 -1.86
C THR A 11 2.96 7.80 -1.61
N GLN A 12 2.84 6.95 -0.57
CA GLN A 12 1.57 6.33 -0.17
C GLN A 12 1.51 6.17 1.34
N ILE A 13 0.28 6.16 1.85
CA ILE A 13 -0.03 5.78 3.22
C ILE A 13 -1.07 4.66 3.18
N GLY A 14 -0.72 3.50 3.75
CA GLY A 14 -1.59 2.33 3.81
C GLY A 14 -2.27 2.18 5.15
N TYR A 15 -3.56 1.86 5.11
CA TYR A 15 -4.41 1.62 6.28
C TYR A 15 -5.06 0.25 6.21
N LEU A 16 -5.11 -0.45 7.33
CA LEU A 16 -5.90 -1.67 7.47
C LEU A 16 -7.32 -1.35 7.93
N THR A 17 -8.27 -2.07 7.37
CA THR A 17 -9.68 -2.02 7.76
C THR A 17 -10.30 -3.40 7.60
N ASP A 18 -11.38 -3.68 8.31
CA ASP A 18 -12.24 -4.84 8.10
C ASP A 18 -13.46 -4.53 7.21
N ASP A 19 -13.66 -3.24 6.90
CA ASP A 19 -14.77 -2.78 6.04
C ASP A 19 -14.33 -1.56 5.21
N ILE A 20 -13.94 -1.83 3.96
CA ILE A 20 -13.50 -0.80 3.01
C ILE A 20 -14.63 0.20 2.72
N GLU A 21 -15.88 -0.27 2.55
CA GLU A 21 -16.99 0.61 2.18
C GLU A 21 -17.29 1.63 3.28
N THR A 22 -17.41 1.16 4.51
CA THR A 22 -17.65 2.04 5.65
C THR A 22 -16.50 3.01 5.88
N THR A 23 -15.25 2.53 5.77
CA THR A 23 -14.07 3.38 5.97
C THR A 23 -13.94 4.44 4.88
N ALA A 24 -14.09 4.04 3.62
CA ALA A 24 -14.05 4.95 2.46
C ALA A 24 -15.15 6.02 2.56
N ALA A 25 -16.39 5.62 2.89
CA ALA A 25 -17.50 6.55 3.05
C ALA A 25 -17.23 7.57 4.17
N PHE A 26 -16.71 7.10 5.31
CA PHE A 26 -16.37 7.99 6.43
C PHE A 26 -15.30 9.02 6.04
N TRP A 27 -14.23 8.60 5.38
CA TRP A 27 -13.15 9.49 4.96
C TRP A 27 -13.60 10.48 3.90
N THR A 28 -14.44 10.04 2.97
CA THR A 28 -14.99 10.94 1.96
C THR A 28 -15.88 12.01 2.60
N GLN A 29 -16.77 11.63 3.50
CA GLN A 29 -17.68 12.57 4.18
C GLN A 29 -16.94 13.56 5.08
N THR A 30 -15.88 13.13 5.76
CA THR A 30 -15.15 13.95 6.73
C THR A 30 -14.01 14.76 6.14
N SER A 31 -13.37 14.26 5.09
CA SER A 31 -12.12 14.83 4.57
C SER A 31 -12.13 15.09 3.05
N GLY A 32 -13.24 14.76 2.36
CA GLY A 32 -13.36 14.95 0.92
C GLY A 32 -12.38 14.08 0.10
N ILE A 33 -11.97 12.92 0.65
CA ILE A 33 -11.04 11.99 0.00
C ILE A 33 -11.84 11.01 -0.87
N GLY A 34 -11.52 10.91 -2.15
CA GLY A 34 -12.20 10.05 -3.13
C GLY A 34 -12.01 10.54 -4.57
N PRO A 35 -12.55 9.85 -5.57
CA PRO A 35 -13.21 8.54 -5.46
C PRO A 35 -12.20 7.43 -5.15
N TRP A 36 -12.71 6.29 -4.70
CA TRP A 36 -11.89 5.12 -4.39
C TRP A 36 -11.96 4.12 -5.55
N THR A 37 -10.82 3.65 -6.03
CA THR A 37 -10.73 2.55 -7.00
C THR A 37 -10.49 1.26 -6.24
N ARG A 38 -11.47 0.33 -6.29
CA ARG A 38 -11.42 -0.92 -5.53
C ARG A 38 -11.10 -2.11 -6.42
N MET A 39 -10.22 -2.97 -5.92
CA MET A 39 -9.91 -4.30 -6.45
C MET A 39 -10.22 -5.32 -5.37
N SER A 40 -11.07 -6.29 -5.66
CA SER A 40 -11.49 -7.31 -4.69
C SER A 40 -10.86 -8.66 -4.97
N GLY A 41 -10.56 -9.42 -3.90
CA GLY A 41 -10.03 -10.77 -4.00
C GLY A 41 -8.64 -10.86 -4.64
N VAL A 42 -7.80 -9.84 -4.47
CA VAL A 42 -6.43 -9.82 -5.01
C VAL A 42 -5.60 -10.89 -4.33
N SER A 43 -5.11 -11.85 -5.11
CA SER A 43 -4.25 -12.93 -4.61
C SER A 43 -2.82 -12.72 -5.08
N MET A 44 -1.87 -12.69 -4.15
CA MET A 44 -0.47 -12.38 -4.41
C MET A 44 0.45 -13.43 -3.82
N ALA A 45 1.28 -14.04 -4.67
CA ALA A 45 2.40 -14.86 -4.18
C ALA A 45 3.45 -13.94 -3.54
N THR A 46 3.91 -14.32 -2.37
CA THR A 46 4.84 -13.51 -1.57
C THR A 46 5.87 -14.38 -0.86
N THR A 47 6.88 -13.73 -0.32
CA THR A 47 7.83 -14.33 0.63
C THR A 47 7.73 -13.55 1.93
N MET A 48 7.47 -14.23 3.04
CA MET A 48 7.42 -13.63 4.38
C MET A 48 8.47 -14.29 5.27
N ASP A 49 9.40 -13.50 5.80
CA ASP A 49 10.55 -13.98 6.59
C ASP A 49 11.37 -15.10 5.90
N GLY A 50 11.51 -15.00 4.57
CA GLY A 50 12.22 -15.98 3.74
C GLY A 50 11.38 -17.18 3.29
N GLU A 51 10.16 -17.36 3.82
CA GLU A 51 9.29 -18.49 3.51
C GLU A 51 8.19 -18.10 2.52
N PRO A 52 7.86 -18.97 1.56
CA PRO A 52 6.77 -18.73 0.63
C PRO A 52 5.41 -18.58 1.35
N SER A 53 4.61 -17.62 0.90
CA SER A 53 3.26 -17.36 1.38
C SER A 53 2.36 -16.90 0.25
N THR A 54 1.05 -16.84 0.51
CA THR A 54 0.07 -16.22 -0.42
C THR A 54 -0.80 -15.28 0.39
N ILE A 55 -0.89 -14.04 -0.05
CA ILE A 55 -1.73 -13.01 0.56
C ILE A 55 -2.99 -12.86 -0.29
N ASN A 56 -4.15 -12.76 0.37
CA ASN A 56 -5.43 -12.41 -0.26
C ASN A 56 -5.98 -11.17 0.43
N ILE A 57 -6.28 -10.14 -0.35
CA ILE A 57 -6.78 -8.86 0.14
C ILE A 57 -7.89 -8.30 -0.75
N ASP A 58 -8.76 -7.50 -0.18
CA ASP A 58 -9.42 -6.43 -0.91
C ASP A 58 -8.61 -5.14 -0.70
N VAL A 59 -8.53 -4.32 -1.73
CA VAL A 59 -7.82 -3.05 -1.67
C VAL A 59 -8.61 -1.96 -2.35
N ALA A 60 -8.60 -0.75 -1.78
CA ALA A 60 -9.13 0.44 -2.41
C ALA A 60 -8.10 1.57 -2.37
N ILE A 61 -7.88 2.21 -3.51
CA ILE A 61 -6.87 3.23 -3.71
C ILE A 61 -7.53 4.55 -4.10
N THR A 62 -7.06 5.64 -3.53
CA THR A 62 -7.40 7.00 -3.91
C THR A 62 -6.17 7.90 -3.79
N TYR A 63 -6.34 9.16 -4.16
CA TYR A 63 -5.32 10.19 -3.93
C TYR A 63 -5.90 11.39 -3.19
N LYS A 64 -5.08 11.97 -2.33
CA LYS A 64 -5.27 13.31 -1.79
C LYS A 64 -4.01 14.11 -2.09
N ASP A 65 -4.16 15.12 -2.93
CA ASP A 65 -3.03 15.84 -3.51
C ASP A 65 -2.06 14.85 -4.21
N ASP A 66 -0.79 14.81 -3.83
CA ASP A 66 0.19 13.90 -4.41
C ASP A 66 0.42 12.62 -3.57
N ILE A 67 -0.35 12.42 -2.51
CA ILE A 67 -0.24 11.23 -1.66
C ILE A 67 -1.30 10.22 -2.06
N GLN A 68 -0.87 9.02 -2.40
CA GLN A 68 -1.77 7.88 -2.56
C GLN A 68 -2.22 7.39 -1.19
N ILE A 69 -3.49 7.07 -1.06
CA ILE A 69 -4.07 6.50 0.16
C ILE A 69 -4.64 5.14 -0.20
N GLU A 70 -4.26 4.14 0.56
CA GLU A 70 -4.67 2.76 0.34
C GLU A 70 -5.40 2.21 1.57
N LEU A 71 -6.58 1.65 1.35
CA LEU A 71 -7.30 0.84 2.34
C LEU A 71 -7.12 -0.63 1.98
N ILE A 72 -6.73 -1.45 2.95
CA ILE A 72 -6.50 -2.88 2.79
C ILE A 72 -7.38 -3.65 3.78
N ASN A 73 -8.15 -4.60 3.26
CA ASN A 73 -8.85 -5.61 4.05
C ASN A 73 -8.17 -6.97 3.83
N PRO A 74 -7.42 -7.50 4.81
CA PRO A 74 -6.79 -8.81 4.70
C PRO A 74 -7.83 -9.94 4.83
N LEU A 75 -8.01 -10.74 3.76
CA LEU A 75 -9.03 -11.79 3.69
C LEU A 75 -8.57 -13.14 4.26
N CYS A 76 -7.24 -13.40 4.30
CA CYS A 76 -6.67 -14.67 4.75
C CYS A 76 -5.87 -14.53 6.06
N ASP A 77 -5.51 -15.68 6.63
CA ASP A 77 -4.65 -15.79 7.82
C ASP A 77 -3.24 -16.31 7.49
N SER A 78 -2.84 -16.18 6.23
CA SER A 78 -1.49 -16.54 5.77
C SER A 78 -0.45 -15.57 6.35
N PRO A 79 0.80 -16.01 6.55
CA PRO A 79 1.89 -15.13 6.94
C PRO A 79 2.02 -13.93 6.01
N SER A 80 1.91 -12.73 6.59
CA SER A 80 1.91 -11.46 5.85
C SER A 80 2.24 -10.29 6.79
N PRO A 81 2.60 -9.12 6.26
CA PRO A 81 2.73 -7.91 7.08
C PRO A 81 1.43 -7.53 7.82
N TYR A 82 0.29 -7.96 7.32
CA TYR A 82 -1.04 -7.61 7.84
C TYR A 82 -1.53 -8.51 8.98
N LEU A 83 -1.02 -9.74 9.07
CA LEU A 83 -1.59 -10.80 9.90
C LEU A 83 -1.64 -10.46 11.40
N ALA A 84 -0.59 -9.85 11.93
CA ALA A 84 -0.52 -9.51 13.35
C ALA A 84 -1.61 -8.50 13.75
N ASN A 85 -1.78 -7.46 12.93
CA ASN A 85 -2.82 -6.45 13.13
C ASN A 85 -4.22 -7.04 12.99
N LYS A 86 -4.46 -7.85 11.94
CA LYS A 86 -5.74 -8.53 11.71
C LYS A 86 -6.13 -9.37 12.93
N ARG A 87 -5.24 -10.24 13.43
CA ARG A 87 -5.49 -11.10 14.57
C ARG A 87 -5.75 -10.34 15.86
N ALA A 88 -5.13 -9.19 16.01
CA ALA A 88 -5.31 -8.33 17.17
C ALA A 88 -6.53 -7.40 17.06
N GLY A 89 -7.22 -7.37 15.89
CA GLY A 89 -8.31 -6.42 15.62
C GLY A 89 -7.81 -4.95 15.61
N LEU A 90 -6.55 -4.72 15.24
CA LEU A 90 -5.93 -3.40 15.20
C LEU A 90 -6.02 -2.86 13.78
N TRP A 91 -7.02 -2.02 13.55
CA TRP A 91 -7.27 -1.33 12.30
C TRP A 91 -6.72 0.09 12.35
N GLY A 92 -6.28 0.61 11.19
CA GLY A 92 -5.70 1.95 11.08
C GLY A 92 -4.39 2.00 10.31
N LEU A 93 -3.55 3.00 10.62
CA LEU A 93 -2.26 3.19 9.94
C LEU A 93 -1.40 1.93 10.02
N HIS A 94 -0.95 1.47 8.85
CA HIS A 94 -0.14 0.26 8.73
C HIS A 94 1.25 0.55 8.16
N HIS A 95 1.34 1.20 7.00
CA HIS A 95 2.62 1.44 6.35
C HIS A 95 2.74 2.83 5.72
N MET A 96 3.98 3.25 5.53
CA MET A 96 4.36 4.36 4.67
C MET A 96 5.17 3.80 3.49
N GLN A 97 4.78 4.16 2.26
CA GLN A 97 5.45 3.71 1.05
C GLN A 97 6.38 4.77 0.48
N PHE A 98 7.46 4.31 -0.10
CA PHE A 98 8.44 5.10 -0.84
C PHE A 98 8.67 4.46 -2.21
N THR A 99 8.73 5.27 -3.26
CA THR A 99 8.99 4.80 -4.62
C THR A 99 10.48 4.83 -4.92
N THR A 100 10.98 3.76 -5.53
CA THR A 100 12.38 3.66 -5.98
C THR A 100 12.47 3.21 -7.44
N LYS A 101 13.55 3.60 -8.09
CA LYS A 101 13.92 3.11 -9.43
C LYS A 101 14.83 1.88 -9.38
N ASP A 102 15.42 1.58 -8.22
CA ASP A 102 16.29 0.43 -7.99
C ASP A 102 16.01 -0.13 -6.59
N ILE A 103 15.16 -1.17 -6.56
CA ILE A 103 14.75 -1.80 -5.31
C ILE A 103 15.94 -2.46 -4.60
N ASN A 104 16.92 -3.00 -5.35
CA ASN A 104 18.07 -3.64 -4.75
C ASN A 104 18.97 -2.63 -4.05
N ALA A 105 19.26 -1.50 -4.70
CA ALA A 105 20.03 -0.43 -4.07
C ALA A 105 19.32 0.12 -2.83
N SER A 106 17.99 0.30 -2.89
CA SER A 106 17.20 0.74 -1.73
C SER A 106 17.21 -0.26 -0.58
N MET A 107 17.20 -1.56 -0.87
CA MET A 107 17.29 -2.60 0.16
C MET A 107 18.68 -2.63 0.84
N GLU A 108 19.78 -2.40 0.10
CA GLU A 108 21.11 -2.29 0.72
C GLU A 108 21.22 -1.05 1.62
N LEU A 109 20.64 0.08 1.23
CA LEU A 109 20.55 1.28 2.08
C LEU A 109 19.73 1.01 3.36
N ALA A 110 18.57 0.38 3.22
CA ALA A 110 17.70 0.00 4.33
C ALA A 110 18.43 -0.89 5.33
N LYS A 111 19.12 -1.91 4.84
CA LYS A 111 19.92 -2.83 5.64
C LYS A 111 21.07 -2.12 6.36
N SER A 112 21.76 -1.20 5.67
CA SER A 112 22.84 -0.40 6.30
C SER A 112 22.31 0.52 7.40
N ALA A 113 21.06 0.94 7.33
CA ALA A 113 20.35 1.70 8.36
C ALA A 113 19.76 0.83 9.48
N GLY A 114 19.95 -0.50 9.43
CA GLY A 114 19.46 -1.43 10.44
C GLY A 114 18.00 -1.82 10.29
N LEU A 115 17.38 -1.57 9.12
CA LEU A 115 16.04 -2.05 8.84
C LEU A 115 16.06 -3.51 8.38
N GLU A 116 15.04 -4.25 8.78
CA GLU A 116 14.91 -5.67 8.47
C GLU A 116 13.86 -5.89 7.37
N LEU A 117 14.29 -6.51 6.25
CA LEU A 117 13.38 -6.97 5.21
C LEU A 117 12.56 -8.16 5.72
N ALA A 118 11.24 -8.03 5.70
CA ALA A 118 10.33 -9.07 6.15
C ALA A 118 9.51 -9.69 5.02
N CYS A 119 9.08 -8.89 4.04
CA CYS A 119 8.19 -9.39 2.99
C CYS A 119 8.59 -8.84 1.63
N THR A 120 8.47 -9.69 0.59
CA THR A 120 8.59 -9.29 -0.81
C THR A 120 7.41 -9.81 -1.60
N ILE A 121 6.78 -8.94 -2.38
CA ILE A 121 5.66 -9.23 -3.27
C ILE A 121 6.06 -8.83 -4.69
N LYS A 122 5.73 -9.68 -5.67
CA LYS A 122 5.87 -9.37 -7.10
C LYS A 122 4.52 -9.54 -7.75
N GLN A 123 3.87 -8.45 -8.08
CA GLN A 123 2.51 -8.44 -8.59
C GLN A 123 2.26 -7.23 -9.49
N GLY A 124 1.49 -7.43 -10.60
CA GLY A 124 0.97 -6.34 -11.42
C GLY A 124 2.03 -5.39 -12.00
N GLY A 125 3.24 -5.89 -12.28
CA GLY A 125 4.36 -5.06 -12.73
C GLY A 125 5.12 -4.33 -11.61
N GLY A 126 4.76 -4.55 -10.33
CA GLY A 126 5.45 -4.01 -9.17
C GLY A 126 6.29 -5.03 -8.41
N VAL A 127 7.38 -4.54 -7.82
CA VAL A 127 8.11 -5.23 -6.75
C VAL A 127 7.93 -4.40 -5.49
N TYR A 128 7.31 -5.01 -4.49
CA TYR A 128 7.00 -4.39 -3.20
C TYR A 128 7.82 -5.09 -2.12
N THR A 129 8.43 -4.34 -1.23
CA THR A 129 9.19 -4.87 -0.10
C THR A 129 8.77 -4.19 1.18
N TYR A 130 8.44 -4.99 2.19
CA TYR A 130 8.08 -4.50 3.53
C TYR A 130 9.24 -4.65 4.48
N LEU A 131 9.60 -3.55 5.12
CA LEU A 131 10.66 -3.45 6.12
C LEU A 131 10.03 -3.19 7.49
N ARG A 132 10.56 -3.85 8.53
CA ARG A 132 10.11 -3.60 9.91
C ARG A 132 10.64 -2.26 10.41
N GLY A 133 9.71 -1.37 10.79
CA GLY A 133 10.01 -0.11 11.44
C GLY A 133 9.57 -0.09 12.91
N HIS A 134 9.68 1.06 13.55
CA HIS A 134 9.20 1.30 14.91
C HIS A 134 7.71 1.66 14.90
N GLY A 135 6.84 0.65 15.10
CA GLY A 135 5.38 0.85 15.19
C GLY A 135 4.68 1.09 13.85
N VAL A 136 5.40 1.00 12.73
CA VAL A 136 4.88 1.15 11.37
C VAL A 136 5.74 0.33 10.42
N TRP A 137 5.15 -0.18 9.34
CA TRP A 137 5.92 -0.79 8.26
C TRP A 137 6.41 0.28 7.29
N PHE A 138 7.61 0.12 6.77
CA PHE A 138 8.07 0.85 5.59
C PHE A 138 7.91 -0.04 4.38
N GLU A 139 7.30 0.47 3.34
CA GLU A 139 7.18 -0.21 2.07
C GLU A 139 8.00 0.50 1.00
N MET A 140 8.77 -0.27 0.23
CA MET A 140 9.45 0.23 -0.95
C MET A 140 8.80 -0.38 -2.18
N ILE A 141 8.47 0.44 -3.17
CA ILE A 141 7.94 -0.03 -4.45
C ILE A 141 8.87 0.36 -5.60
N GLN A 142 9.14 -0.61 -6.48
CA GLN A 142 9.61 -0.37 -7.83
C GLN A 142 8.49 -0.80 -8.79
N ALA A 143 7.90 0.19 -9.46
CA ALA A 143 6.82 -0.02 -10.41
C ALA A 143 7.35 -0.12 -11.85
N SER A 144 6.66 -0.89 -12.70
CA SER A 144 6.82 -0.80 -14.16
C SER A 144 6.12 0.45 -14.70
N GLU A 145 6.40 0.78 -15.97
CA GLU A 145 5.73 1.90 -16.65
C GLU A 145 4.21 1.69 -16.72
N GLU A 146 3.74 0.45 -16.91
CA GLU A 146 2.31 0.12 -16.96
C GLU A 146 1.64 0.35 -15.59
N LEU A 147 2.31 -0.01 -14.49
CA LEU A 147 1.80 0.21 -13.15
C LEU A 147 1.81 1.71 -12.79
N GLU A 148 2.84 2.44 -13.19
CA GLU A 148 2.88 3.90 -13.04
C GLU A 148 1.74 4.58 -13.82
N MET A 149 1.46 4.14 -15.05
CA MET A 149 0.32 4.63 -15.84
C MET A 149 -1.02 4.30 -15.17
N PHE A 150 -1.17 3.11 -14.61
CA PHE A 150 -2.37 2.72 -13.86
C PHE A 150 -2.60 3.63 -12.65
N PHE A 151 -1.57 3.89 -11.84
CA PHE A 151 -1.67 4.83 -10.74
C PHE A 151 -1.96 6.26 -11.20
N GLY A 152 -1.38 6.68 -12.33
CA GLY A 152 -1.68 7.97 -12.96
C GLY A 152 -3.14 8.12 -13.38
N MET A 153 -3.77 7.05 -13.90
CA MET A 153 -5.21 7.06 -14.22
C MET A 153 -6.07 7.21 -12.96
N ILE A 154 -5.73 6.52 -11.86
CA ILE A 154 -6.44 6.67 -10.58
C ILE A 154 -6.30 8.11 -10.08
N LYS A 155 -5.09 8.69 -10.12
CA LYS A 155 -4.86 10.07 -9.70
C LYS A 155 -5.70 11.06 -10.51
N SER A 156 -5.69 10.95 -11.84
CA SER A 156 -6.50 11.81 -12.70
C SER A 156 -8.01 11.71 -12.38
N ALA A 157 -8.48 10.50 -12.09
CA ALA A 157 -9.87 10.29 -11.70
C ALA A 157 -10.22 10.94 -10.35
N CYS A 158 -9.24 11.08 -9.46
CA CYS A 158 -9.42 11.82 -8.19
C CYS A 158 -9.39 13.34 -8.42
N ASP A 159 -8.48 13.83 -9.25
CA ASP A 159 -8.37 15.27 -9.56
C ASP A 159 -9.62 15.79 -10.27
N ASP A 160 -10.27 14.98 -11.13
CA ASP A 160 -11.46 15.33 -11.91
C ASP A 160 -12.80 14.88 -11.24
N TRP A 161 -12.77 14.44 -9.98
CA TRP A 161 -13.94 13.86 -9.33
C TRP A 161 -15.06 14.88 -9.06
N ASP A 162 -16.27 14.56 -9.50
CA ASP A 162 -17.48 15.40 -9.36
C ASP A 162 -18.25 15.20 -8.03
N GLY A 163 -17.70 14.40 -7.12
CA GLY A 163 -18.33 14.09 -5.83
C GLY A 163 -19.38 12.97 -5.88
N LYS A 164 -19.60 12.34 -7.04
CA LYS A 164 -20.48 11.19 -7.20
C LYS A 164 -19.67 9.91 -7.27
N GLU A 165 -20.33 8.75 -7.29
CA GLU A 165 -19.69 7.44 -7.38
C GLU A 165 -18.45 7.30 -6.46
N LEU A 166 -18.73 7.05 -5.20
CA LEU A 166 -17.71 6.98 -4.13
C LEU A 166 -16.66 5.89 -4.39
N ILE A 167 -17.09 4.69 -4.82
CA ILE A 167 -16.23 3.53 -5.07
C ILE A 167 -16.46 3.06 -6.50
N ARG A 168 -15.36 2.85 -7.22
CA ARG A 168 -15.31 2.30 -8.58
C ARG A 168 -14.64 0.95 -8.53
N ASP A 169 -15.39 -0.11 -8.83
CA ASP A 169 -14.86 -1.45 -8.89
C ASP A 169 -14.16 -1.69 -10.24
N ILE A 170 -12.96 -2.25 -10.16
CA ILE A 170 -12.24 -2.73 -11.34
C ILE A 170 -11.94 -4.22 -11.21
N ALA A 171 -12.11 -4.96 -12.30
CA ALA A 171 -11.70 -6.35 -12.40
C ALA A 171 -10.19 -6.42 -12.69
N LEU A 172 -9.51 -7.38 -12.05
CA LEU A 172 -8.09 -7.71 -12.30
C LEU A 172 -7.98 -8.77 -13.40
#